data_52e85761a8359378190f6df3f723ecb1
#
_entry.id   52e85761a8359378190f6df3f723ecb1
#
_cell.length_a   1.000
_cell.length_b   1.000
_cell.length_c   1.000
_cell.angle_alpha   90.00
_cell.angle_beta   90.00
_cell.angle_gamma   90.00
#
_symmetry.space_group_name_H-M   'P 1'
#
loop_
_entity.id
_entity.type
_entity.pdbx_description
1 polymer ?
#
loop_
_entity_poly.entity_id
_entity_poly.type
_entity_poly.pdbx_seq_one_letter_code
_entity_poly.pdbx_strand_id
1 'polypeptide(L)'
;MLHTRTSLFAMGFALVLTPVFAQDDGLYDAPVDPNSAFVRVLSPGASVAVVAGTTVNDLKDGLSPYVNVQPGDIPVSAGELTGDVSATPGGYYTYAIGADGVPVVLLDQPASDPSKATVYFYNLSDKPSVDLFVPSAKVKALEDVAEDGAKSVALKAPLTLEFEVQADGATVAKVAALDLKRRSGFSIVLTGSGGTYTATAYENGFFRTQ
;
A
#
# COMPACT_ATOMS: atom_id res chain seq x y z
N MET A 1 -76.79 20.54 -55.29
CA MET A 1 -76.40 20.91 -53.92
C MET A 1 -75.31 19.94 -53.46
N LEU A 2 -74.10 20.38 -53.42
CA LEU A 2 -72.91 19.54 -53.23
C LEU A 2 -72.39 19.76 -51.80
N HIS A 3 -72.40 18.73 -50.97
CA HIS A 3 -71.86 18.80 -49.61
C HIS A 3 -70.45 18.19 -49.59
N THR A 4 -69.48 19.09 -49.50
CA THR A 4 -68.07 18.73 -49.34
C THR A 4 -67.77 18.36 -47.84
N ARG A 5 -67.39 17.13 -47.55
CA ARG A 5 -66.93 16.71 -46.22
C ARG A 5 -65.43 16.83 -46.18
N THR A 6 -64.95 17.75 -45.36
CA THR A 6 -63.53 17.92 -45.05
C THR A 6 -63.15 16.96 -43.93
N SER A 7 -62.27 15.98 -44.20
CA SER A 7 -61.68 15.07 -43.19
C SER A 7 -60.38 15.68 -42.60
N LEU A 8 -60.39 15.93 -41.30
CA LEU A 8 -59.26 16.42 -40.57
C LEU A 8 -58.43 15.19 -40.15
N PHE A 9 -57.20 15.05 -40.65
CA PHE A 9 -56.21 14.04 -40.21
C PHE A 9 -55.46 14.61 -39.00
N ALA A 10 -55.67 14.06 -37.82
CA ALA A 10 -54.87 14.33 -36.62
C ALA A 10 -53.63 13.46 -36.64
N MET A 11 -52.48 14.07 -36.86
CA MET A 11 -51.16 13.42 -36.81
C MET A 11 -50.66 13.37 -35.35
N GLY A 12 -50.79 12.23 -34.71
CA GLY A 12 -50.30 11.99 -33.36
C GLY A 12 -48.77 11.85 -33.33
N PHE A 13 -48.10 12.79 -32.69
CA PHE A 13 -46.67 12.77 -32.47
C PHE A 13 -46.41 11.90 -31.21
N ALA A 14 -45.92 10.67 -31.38
CA ALA A 14 -45.50 9.80 -30.28
C ALA A 14 -44.12 10.27 -29.82
N LEU A 15 -44.04 10.88 -28.63
CA LEU A 15 -42.77 11.13 -27.94
C LEU A 15 -42.22 9.79 -27.43
N VAL A 16 -41.17 9.29 -28.05
CA VAL A 16 -40.39 8.19 -27.55
C VAL A 16 -39.43 8.73 -26.47
N LEU A 17 -39.74 8.54 -25.19
CA LEU A 17 -38.85 8.78 -24.09
C LEU A 17 -37.84 7.65 -24.07
N THR A 18 -36.63 7.89 -24.59
CA THR A 18 -35.48 7.00 -24.35
C THR A 18 -35.03 7.22 -22.92
N PRO A 19 -34.91 6.18 -22.09
CA PRO A 19 -34.29 6.30 -20.79
C PRO A 19 -32.81 6.66 -20.99
N VAL A 20 -32.42 7.85 -20.57
CA VAL A 20 -31.01 8.23 -20.39
C VAL A 20 -30.55 7.50 -19.15
N PHE A 21 -29.83 6.41 -19.33
CA PHE A 21 -29.03 5.87 -18.25
C PHE A 21 -27.93 6.90 -18.00
N ALA A 22 -27.98 7.60 -16.87
CA ALA A 22 -26.86 8.34 -16.36
C ALA A 22 -25.73 7.32 -16.13
N GLN A 23 -24.75 7.31 -17.00
CA GLN A 23 -23.47 6.68 -16.70
C GLN A 23 -22.90 7.50 -15.54
N ASP A 24 -22.80 6.85 -14.39
CA ASP A 24 -22.08 7.37 -13.23
C ASP A 24 -20.58 7.23 -13.56
N ASP A 25 -20.08 8.13 -14.40
CA ASP A 25 -18.70 8.12 -14.87
C ASP A 25 -17.79 8.57 -13.73
N GLY A 26 -17.39 7.59 -12.88
CA GLY A 26 -16.07 7.67 -12.25
C GLY A 26 -15.88 8.68 -11.14
N LEU A 27 -16.92 9.16 -10.45
CA LEU A 27 -16.75 10.05 -9.29
C LEU A 27 -16.32 9.30 -8.02
N TYR A 28 -16.46 8.00 -8.00
CA TYR A 28 -16.05 7.13 -6.89
C TYR A 28 -15.23 5.97 -7.42
N ASP A 29 -14.06 5.73 -6.81
CA ASP A 29 -13.31 4.51 -7.04
C ASP A 29 -14.25 3.31 -6.80
N ALA A 30 -14.22 2.31 -7.68
CA ALA A 30 -15.00 1.09 -7.48
C ALA A 30 -14.72 0.51 -6.08
N PRO A 31 -15.74 0.08 -5.34
CA PRO A 31 -15.53 -0.54 -4.04
C PRO A 31 -14.54 -1.68 -4.17
N VAL A 32 -13.52 -1.68 -3.31
CA VAL A 32 -12.56 -2.79 -3.25
C VAL A 32 -13.31 -4.06 -2.87
N ASP A 33 -13.11 -5.14 -3.62
CA ASP A 33 -13.69 -6.45 -3.28
C ASP A 33 -13.19 -6.85 -1.88
N PRO A 34 -14.09 -7.13 -0.92
CA PRO A 34 -13.70 -7.54 0.44
C PRO A 34 -12.86 -8.81 0.48
N ASN A 35 -12.87 -9.60 -0.59
CA ASN A 35 -12.04 -10.79 -0.74
C ASN A 35 -10.67 -10.50 -1.38
N SER A 36 -10.40 -9.27 -1.78
CA SER A 36 -9.08 -8.92 -2.35
C SER A 36 -7.96 -9.09 -1.34
N ALA A 37 -6.75 -9.28 -1.86
CA ALA A 37 -5.50 -9.12 -1.15
C ALA A 37 -4.72 -7.91 -1.69
N PHE A 38 -3.72 -7.49 -0.98
CA PHE A 38 -2.89 -6.34 -1.32
C PHE A 38 -1.42 -6.74 -1.30
N VAL A 39 -0.76 -6.57 -2.43
CA VAL A 39 0.66 -6.94 -2.58
C VAL A 39 1.46 -5.75 -3.05
N ARG A 40 2.62 -5.54 -2.48
CA ARG A 40 3.61 -4.57 -2.94
C ARG A 40 5.01 -5.18 -2.97
N VAL A 41 5.92 -4.49 -3.63
CA VAL A 41 7.31 -4.90 -3.76
C VAL A 41 8.21 -3.84 -3.16
N LEU A 42 9.26 -4.27 -2.46
CA LEU A 42 10.37 -3.45 -1.99
C LEU A 42 11.66 -4.00 -2.59
N SER A 43 12.16 -3.33 -3.61
CA SER A 43 13.42 -3.64 -4.28
C SER A 43 14.24 -2.36 -4.45
N PRO A 44 15.21 -2.08 -3.55
CA PRO A 44 16.02 -0.87 -3.64
C PRO A 44 16.67 -0.70 -5.01
N GLY A 45 16.56 0.50 -5.57
CA GLY A 45 17.10 0.82 -6.90
C GLY A 45 16.19 0.45 -8.08
N ALA A 46 15.11 -0.32 -7.87
CA ALA A 46 14.13 -0.54 -8.92
C ALA A 46 13.23 0.69 -9.11
N SER A 47 12.94 1.05 -10.35
CA SER A 47 12.01 2.12 -10.73
C SER A 47 10.66 1.60 -11.21
N VAL A 48 10.58 0.32 -11.51
CA VAL A 48 9.38 -0.35 -12.04
C VAL A 48 9.19 -1.69 -11.31
N ALA A 49 7.95 -2.00 -10.97
CA ALA A 49 7.53 -3.31 -10.49
C ALA A 49 6.36 -3.83 -11.31
N VAL A 50 6.21 -5.16 -11.35
CA VAL A 50 5.03 -5.82 -11.90
C VAL A 50 4.43 -6.70 -10.79
N VAL A 51 3.14 -6.52 -10.51
CA VAL A 51 2.40 -7.31 -9.52
C VAL A 51 1.13 -7.84 -10.18
N ALA A 52 0.96 -9.16 -10.26
CA ALA A 52 -0.18 -9.80 -10.94
C ALA A 52 -0.42 -9.26 -12.37
N GLY A 53 0.67 -8.96 -13.12
CA GLY A 53 0.58 -8.37 -14.45
C GLY A 53 0.33 -6.85 -14.47
N THR A 54 0.06 -6.22 -13.34
CA THR A 54 -0.07 -4.76 -13.23
C THR A 54 1.32 -4.13 -13.15
N THR A 55 1.65 -3.27 -14.11
CA THR A 55 2.91 -2.51 -14.11
C THR A 55 2.77 -1.27 -13.25
N VAL A 56 3.66 -1.10 -12.30
CA VAL A 56 3.78 0.07 -11.43
C VAL A 56 5.07 0.80 -11.78
N ASN A 57 4.96 2.02 -12.24
CA ASN A 57 6.09 2.89 -12.58
C ASN A 57 6.40 3.85 -11.42
N ASP A 58 7.59 4.43 -11.45
CA ASP A 58 8.02 5.48 -10.51
C ASP A 58 7.97 5.04 -9.04
N LEU A 59 8.56 3.87 -8.75
CA LEU A 59 8.72 3.40 -7.38
C LEU A 59 9.49 4.44 -6.55
N LYS A 60 9.01 4.72 -5.34
CA LYS A 60 9.69 5.60 -4.41
C LYS A 60 10.83 4.84 -3.74
N ASP A 61 12.07 5.10 -4.17
CA ASP A 61 13.28 4.42 -3.68
C ASP A 61 13.14 2.89 -3.64
N GLY A 62 12.45 2.32 -4.65
CA GLY A 62 12.24 0.89 -4.78
C GLY A 62 11.00 0.34 -4.08
N LEU A 63 10.22 1.13 -3.33
CA LEU A 63 8.95 0.70 -2.77
C LEU A 63 7.79 1.03 -3.71
N SER A 64 7.01 0.01 -4.09
CA SER A 64 5.76 0.20 -4.82
C SER A 64 4.60 0.54 -3.87
N PRO A 65 3.52 1.20 -4.35
CA PRO A 65 2.24 1.17 -3.67
C PRO A 65 1.69 -0.26 -3.58
N TYR A 66 0.71 -0.50 -2.70
CA TYR A 66 -0.04 -1.75 -2.71
C TYR A 66 -0.90 -1.86 -3.95
N VAL A 67 -0.79 -2.97 -4.65
CA VAL A 67 -1.66 -3.36 -5.76
C VAL A 67 -2.75 -4.28 -5.22
N ASN A 68 -4.00 -3.97 -5.53
CA ASN A 68 -5.14 -4.83 -5.23
C ASN A 68 -5.12 -6.03 -6.18
N VAL A 69 -5.17 -7.24 -5.63
CA VAL A 69 -5.10 -8.49 -6.39
C VAL A 69 -6.15 -9.48 -5.90
N GLN A 70 -6.54 -10.41 -6.77
CA GLN A 70 -7.32 -11.57 -6.32
C GLN A 70 -6.41 -12.51 -5.52
N PRO A 71 -6.93 -13.16 -4.44
CA PRO A 71 -6.15 -14.12 -3.66
C PRO A 71 -5.63 -15.30 -4.50
N GLY A 72 -4.50 -15.85 -4.09
CA GLY A 72 -3.81 -16.94 -4.78
C GLY A 72 -2.31 -16.71 -4.84
N ASP A 73 -1.64 -17.40 -5.75
CA ASP A 73 -0.21 -17.20 -6.01
C ASP A 73 -0.05 -16.02 -6.97
N ILE A 74 0.53 -14.95 -6.46
CA ILE A 74 0.65 -13.66 -7.13
C ILE A 74 2.07 -13.49 -7.66
N PRO A 75 2.30 -13.54 -8.97
CA PRO A 75 3.60 -13.30 -9.53
C PRO A 75 4.00 -11.84 -9.34
N VAL A 76 5.24 -11.63 -8.89
CA VAL A 76 5.82 -10.32 -8.64
C VAL A 76 7.21 -10.19 -9.22
N SER A 77 7.56 -8.99 -9.69
CA SER A 77 8.93 -8.69 -10.11
C SER A 77 9.26 -7.20 -9.94
N ALA A 78 10.53 -6.90 -9.62
CA ALA A 78 11.06 -5.54 -9.63
C ALA A 78 12.60 -5.59 -9.77
N GLY A 79 13.14 -5.11 -10.89
CA GLY A 79 14.54 -5.30 -11.21
C GLY A 79 14.88 -6.79 -11.36
N GLU A 80 15.86 -7.25 -10.59
CA GLU A 80 16.27 -8.67 -10.55
C GLU A 80 15.42 -9.51 -9.58
N LEU A 81 14.65 -8.87 -8.71
CA LEU A 81 13.76 -9.54 -7.77
C LEU A 81 12.56 -10.12 -8.52
N THR A 82 12.37 -11.44 -8.44
CA THR A 82 11.24 -12.15 -9.05
C THR A 82 10.77 -13.27 -8.12
N GLY A 83 9.47 -13.56 -8.13
CA GLY A 83 8.89 -14.67 -7.36
C GLY A 83 7.38 -14.58 -7.26
N ASP A 84 6.83 -15.34 -6.32
CA ASP A 84 5.40 -15.42 -6.08
C ASP A 84 5.06 -15.12 -4.61
N VAL A 85 3.92 -14.50 -4.39
CA VAL A 85 3.34 -14.25 -3.08
C VAL A 85 2.04 -15.03 -2.96
N SER A 86 1.98 -16.01 -2.06
CA SER A 86 0.72 -16.72 -1.76
C SER A 86 -0.17 -15.82 -0.89
N ALA A 87 -1.10 -15.12 -1.53
CA ALA A 87 -1.96 -14.13 -0.91
C ALA A 87 -3.32 -14.71 -0.51
N THR A 88 -3.77 -14.43 0.71
CA THR A 88 -5.09 -14.80 1.23
C THR A 88 -6.04 -13.59 1.26
N PRO A 89 -7.37 -13.80 1.26
CA PRO A 89 -8.34 -12.72 1.34
C PRO A 89 -8.08 -11.77 2.52
N GLY A 90 -8.10 -10.46 2.25
CA GLY A 90 -7.87 -9.41 3.23
C GLY A 90 -6.41 -9.25 3.67
N GLY A 91 -5.49 -10.07 3.15
CA GLY A 91 -4.07 -10.03 3.49
C GLY A 91 -3.34 -8.86 2.82
N TYR A 92 -2.33 -8.34 3.52
CA TYR A 92 -1.40 -7.32 3.02
C TYR A 92 0.01 -7.88 3.06
N TYR A 93 0.73 -7.78 1.96
CA TYR A 93 2.04 -8.40 1.80
C TYR A 93 3.05 -7.45 1.20
N THR A 94 4.26 -7.48 1.73
CA THR A 94 5.44 -6.85 1.13
C THR A 94 6.41 -7.93 0.70
N TYR A 95 6.73 -8.01 -0.60
CA TYR A 95 7.75 -8.87 -1.15
C TYR A 95 9.05 -8.08 -1.25
N ALA A 96 10.10 -8.53 -0.58
CA ALA A 96 11.35 -7.77 -0.44
C ALA A 96 12.57 -8.68 -0.60
N ILE A 97 13.77 -8.07 -0.68
CA ILE A 97 15.04 -8.77 -0.55
C ILE A 97 15.46 -8.72 0.91
N GLY A 98 15.66 -9.87 1.51
CA GLY A 98 16.16 -10.01 2.88
C GLY A 98 17.63 -9.63 3.02
N ALA A 99 18.13 -9.70 4.26
CA ALA A 99 19.48 -9.30 4.62
C ALA A 99 20.56 -10.14 3.92
N ASP A 100 20.27 -11.40 3.67
CA ASP A 100 21.16 -12.38 2.98
C ASP A 100 21.03 -12.34 1.45
N GLY A 101 20.19 -11.45 0.90
CA GLY A 101 19.91 -11.35 -0.53
C GLY A 101 18.86 -12.34 -1.02
N VAL A 102 18.23 -13.10 -0.13
CA VAL A 102 17.14 -14.03 -0.48
C VAL A 102 15.79 -13.27 -0.43
N PRO A 103 14.87 -13.53 -1.38
CA PRO A 103 13.54 -12.94 -1.33
C PRO A 103 12.74 -13.39 -0.11
N VAL A 104 12.06 -12.43 0.54
CA VAL A 104 11.19 -12.67 1.70
C VAL A 104 9.80 -12.10 1.47
N VAL A 105 8.78 -12.77 2.02
CA VAL A 105 7.40 -12.28 2.06
C VAL A 105 7.08 -11.82 3.47
N LEU A 106 6.80 -10.54 3.63
CA LEU A 106 6.47 -9.93 4.91
C LEU A 106 4.96 -9.70 4.98
N LEU A 107 4.33 -10.15 6.08
CA LEU A 107 2.91 -9.92 6.33
C LEU A 107 2.73 -8.57 7.01
N ASP A 108 1.98 -7.70 6.36
CA ASP A 108 1.66 -6.37 6.87
C ASP A 108 0.32 -6.38 7.61
N GLN A 109 0.26 -5.64 8.72
CA GLN A 109 -0.96 -5.54 9.55
C GLN A 109 -1.39 -4.07 9.65
N PRO A 110 -2.26 -3.59 8.74
CA PRO A 110 -2.77 -2.23 8.79
C PRO A 110 -3.65 -2.03 10.03
N ALA A 111 -3.61 -0.83 10.61
CA ALA A 111 -4.51 -0.47 11.69
C ALA A 111 -5.93 -0.35 11.17
N SER A 112 -6.88 -0.92 11.91
CA SER A 112 -8.31 -0.80 11.63
C SER A 112 -8.92 0.52 12.11
N ASP A 113 -8.26 1.24 13.02
CA ASP A 113 -8.74 2.50 13.59
C ASP A 113 -8.41 3.70 12.67
N PRO A 114 -9.41 4.33 12.03
CA PRO A 114 -9.19 5.43 11.09
C PRO A 114 -8.71 6.73 11.76
N SER A 115 -8.71 6.82 13.07
CA SER A 115 -8.17 7.96 13.82
C SER A 115 -6.63 7.90 13.97
N LYS A 116 -6.03 6.77 13.59
CA LYS A 116 -4.60 6.50 13.75
C LYS A 116 -3.86 6.50 12.43
N ALA A 117 -2.53 6.59 12.53
CA ALA A 117 -1.58 6.23 11.47
C ALA A 117 -0.98 4.86 11.78
N THR A 118 -0.66 4.07 10.76
CA THR A 118 0.09 2.83 10.93
C THR A 118 1.55 3.05 10.57
N VAL A 119 2.45 2.67 11.44
CA VAL A 119 3.88 2.59 11.15
C VAL A 119 4.26 1.12 11.06
N TYR A 120 4.72 0.71 9.89
CA TYR A 120 5.30 -0.60 9.61
C TYR A 120 6.80 -0.51 9.77
N PHE A 121 7.41 -1.50 10.34
CA PHE A 121 8.86 -1.57 10.47
C PHE A 121 9.37 -2.92 9.98
N TYR A 122 10.33 -2.87 9.05
CA TYR A 122 10.96 -4.03 8.43
C TYR A 122 12.44 -4.05 8.79
N ASN A 123 12.89 -5.16 9.35
CA ASN A 123 14.30 -5.40 9.59
C ASN A 123 14.86 -6.25 8.45
N LEU A 124 15.39 -5.61 7.42
CA LEU A 124 16.09 -6.24 6.29
C LEU A 124 17.62 -6.02 6.43
N SER A 125 18.12 -6.12 7.66
CA SER A 125 19.54 -6.01 7.99
C SER A 125 20.04 -7.30 8.63
N ASP A 126 21.36 -7.45 8.77
CA ASP A 126 21.99 -8.59 9.45
C ASP A 126 21.83 -8.58 10.98
N LYS A 127 21.00 -7.69 11.52
CA LYS A 127 20.72 -7.67 12.96
C LYS A 127 19.68 -8.71 13.33
N PRO A 128 19.98 -9.65 14.21
CA PRO A 128 19.04 -10.73 14.58
C PRO A 128 17.78 -10.22 15.27
N SER A 129 17.85 -9.03 15.90
CA SER A 129 16.71 -8.37 16.54
C SER A 129 16.97 -6.87 16.68
N VAL A 130 15.95 -6.06 16.42
CA VAL A 130 16.00 -4.60 16.57
C VAL A 130 14.68 -4.06 17.13
N ASP A 131 14.77 -2.88 17.75
CA ASP A 131 13.65 -2.14 18.28
C ASP A 131 13.42 -0.85 17.49
N LEU A 132 12.18 -0.42 17.36
CA LEU A 132 11.83 0.91 16.88
C LEU A 132 11.52 1.79 18.09
N PHE A 133 12.38 2.78 18.35
CA PHE A 133 12.34 3.64 19.53
C PHE A 133 11.85 5.05 19.17
N VAL A 134 11.08 5.67 20.06
CA VAL A 134 10.61 7.06 19.96
C VAL A 134 11.33 7.92 20.99
N PRO A 135 12.36 8.72 20.60
CA PRO A 135 13.20 9.45 21.55
C PRO A 135 12.43 10.47 22.40
N SER A 136 11.47 11.17 21.82
CA SER A 136 10.67 12.19 22.51
C SER A 136 9.81 11.62 23.66
N ALA A 137 9.33 10.38 23.49
CA ALA A 137 8.51 9.68 24.50
C ALA A 137 9.35 8.74 25.37
N LYS A 138 10.61 8.46 25.00
CA LYS A 138 11.50 7.48 25.64
C LYS A 138 10.89 6.08 25.76
N VAL A 139 10.19 5.65 24.70
CA VAL A 139 9.54 4.33 24.65
C VAL A 139 9.90 3.61 23.35
N LYS A 140 9.89 2.30 23.40
CA LYS A 140 9.93 1.46 22.21
C LYS A 140 8.51 1.39 21.63
N ALA A 141 8.36 1.80 20.37
CA ALA A 141 7.11 1.66 19.64
C ALA A 141 6.89 0.22 19.16
N LEU A 142 7.98 -0.46 18.82
CA LEU A 142 8.04 -1.87 18.46
C LEU A 142 9.29 -2.49 19.09
N GLU A 143 9.17 -3.71 19.58
CA GLU A 143 10.25 -4.46 20.20
C GLU A 143 10.51 -5.75 19.45
N ASP A 144 11.75 -6.21 19.49
CA ASP A 144 12.17 -7.54 19.03
C ASP A 144 11.72 -7.84 17.59
N VAL A 145 11.98 -6.93 16.64
CA VAL A 145 11.77 -7.20 15.23
C VAL A 145 12.93 -8.03 14.71
N ALA A 146 12.64 -9.30 14.43
CA ALA A 146 13.64 -10.25 13.97
C ALA A 146 14.22 -9.87 12.60
N GLU A 147 15.40 -10.39 12.28
CA GLU A 147 15.97 -10.37 10.93
C GLU A 147 14.94 -10.93 9.94
N ASP A 148 14.82 -10.30 8.77
CA ASP A 148 13.83 -10.59 7.74
C ASP A 148 12.39 -10.60 8.25
N GLY A 149 12.14 -9.82 9.31
CA GLY A 149 10.86 -9.71 9.98
C GLY A 149 10.19 -8.35 9.81
N ALA A 150 8.88 -8.34 10.07
CA ALA A 150 8.06 -7.14 10.07
C ALA A 150 7.17 -7.07 11.29
N LYS A 151 6.99 -5.85 11.83
CA LYS A 151 5.95 -5.53 12.81
C LYS A 151 5.31 -4.19 12.46
N SER A 152 4.12 -3.96 12.99
CA SER A 152 3.45 -2.67 12.84
C SER A 152 2.86 -2.17 14.14
N VAL A 153 2.69 -0.84 14.23
CA VAL A 153 2.06 -0.17 15.36
C VAL A 153 1.11 0.91 14.88
N ALA A 154 -0.04 1.01 15.53
CA ALA A 154 -1.03 2.06 15.31
C ALA A 154 -0.80 3.22 16.28
N LEU A 155 -0.38 4.36 15.77
CA LEU A 155 -0.06 5.57 16.54
C LEU A 155 -1.17 6.62 16.41
N LYS A 156 -1.37 7.43 17.46
CA LYS A 156 -2.30 8.57 17.39
C LYS A 156 -1.88 9.53 16.26
N ALA A 157 -2.86 10.09 15.58
CA ALA A 157 -2.67 11.08 14.53
C ALA A 157 -3.71 12.21 14.64
N PRO A 158 -3.38 13.47 14.29
CA PRO A 158 -2.08 13.90 13.75
C PRO A 158 -0.99 14.00 14.82
N LEU A 159 0.25 13.66 14.47
CA LEU A 159 1.41 13.73 15.37
C LEU A 159 2.70 13.66 14.54
N THR A 160 3.71 14.47 14.88
CA THR A 160 5.03 14.38 14.26
C THR A 160 5.99 13.67 15.22
N LEU A 161 6.64 12.60 14.75
CA LEU A 161 7.57 11.79 15.53
C LEU A 161 8.87 11.51 14.78
N GLU A 162 9.97 11.55 15.51
CA GLU A 162 11.24 10.98 15.10
C GLU A 162 11.34 9.55 15.62
N PHE A 163 12.06 8.70 14.89
CA PHE A 163 12.33 7.34 15.28
C PHE A 163 13.82 7.03 15.26
N GLU A 164 14.23 6.14 16.13
CA GLU A 164 15.55 5.52 16.13
C GLU A 164 15.38 4.01 16.06
N VAL A 165 16.25 3.36 15.30
CA VAL A 165 16.38 1.92 15.33
C VAL A 165 17.48 1.56 16.32
N GLN A 166 17.17 0.70 17.28
CA GLN A 166 18.08 0.28 18.31
C GLN A 166 18.35 -1.23 18.23
N ALA A 167 19.58 -1.62 18.42
CA ALA A 167 20.01 -2.99 18.63
C ALA A 167 20.82 -3.04 19.93
N ASP A 168 20.52 -4.01 20.80
CA ASP A 168 21.19 -4.16 22.11
C ASP A 168 21.20 -2.86 22.94
N GLY A 169 20.15 -2.04 22.83
CA GLY A 169 20.01 -0.75 23.51
C GLY A 169 20.82 0.40 22.91
N ALA A 170 21.57 0.17 21.84
CA ALA A 170 22.33 1.20 21.12
C ALA A 170 21.62 1.62 19.83
N THR A 171 21.58 2.94 19.53
CA THR A 171 21.04 3.44 18.27
C THR A 171 21.96 3.05 17.11
N VAL A 172 21.42 2.30 16.13
CA VAL A 172 22.13 1.86 14.92
C VAL A 172 21.74 2.68 13.68
N ALA A 173 20.53 3.25 13.66
CA ALA A 173 20.09 4.14 12.61
C ALA A 173 19.05 5.14 13.13
N LYS A 174 18.88 6.26 12.42
CA LYS A 174 17.88 7.29 12.74
C LYS A 174 16.96 7.53 11.56
N VAL A 175 15.71 7.83 11.85
CA VAL A 175 14.69 8.19 10.88
C VAL A 175 14.25 9.62 11.15
N ALA A 176 14.26 10.44 10.12
CA ALA A 176 13.78 11.82 10.20
C ALA A 176 12.32 11.88 10.66
N ALA A 177 11.92 13.04 11.17
CA ALA A 177 10.57 13.26 11.66
C ALA A 177 9.50 12.93 10.60
N LEU A 178 8.54 12.08 10.97
CA LEU A 178 7.39 11.70 10.15
C LEU A 178 6.16 12.45 10.62
N ASP A 179 5.47 13.10 9.68
CA ASP A 179 4.18 13.75 9.92
C ASP A 179 3.04 12.73 9.78
N LEU A 180 2.70 12.10 10.88
CA LEU A 180 1.69 11.06 10.95
C LEU A 180 0.29 11.68 10.81
N LYS A 181 -0.40 11.39 9.72
CA LYS A 181 -1.77 11.82 9.45
C LYS A 181 -2.75 10.68 9.74
N ARG A 182 -3.99 11.02 10.06
CA ARG A 182 -5.04 10.01 10.20
C ARG A 182 -5.19 9.20 8.92
N ARG A 183 -5.39 7.90 9.04
CA ARG A 183 -5.51 6.92 7.93
C ARG A 183 -4.26 6.82 7.05
N SER A 184 -3.14 7.46 7.42
CA SER A 184 -1.89 7.28 6.69
C SER A 184 -1.15 6.02 7.15
N GLY A 185 -0.26 5.53 6.30
CA GLY A 185 0.69 4.49 6.62
C GLY A 185 2.10 4.94 6.25
N PHE A 186 3.06 4.58 7.08
CA PHE A 186 4.47 4.76 6.81
C PHE A 186 5.19 3.44 6.98
N SER A 187 6.15 3.18 6.11
CA SER A 187 7.05 2.04 6.22
C SER A 187 8.45 2.53 6.54
N ILE A 188 9.01 2.05 7.62
CA ILE A 188 10.42 2.25 7.98
C ILE A 188 11.15 0.95 7.68
N VAL A 189 12.19 1.01 6.88
CA VAL A 189 12.98 -0.14 6.45
C VAL A 189 14.40 0.04 6.95
N LEU A 190 14.87 -0.88 7.77
CA LEU A 190 16.27 -0.99 8.15
C LEU A 190 16.98 -1.91 7.17
N THR A 191 18.05 -1.43 6.58
CA THR A 191 18.95 -2.19 5.70
C THR A 191 20.39 -2.04 6.14
N GLY A 192 21.25 -2.92 5.68
CA GLY A 192 22.70 -2.84 5.91
C GLY A 192 23.24 -4.03 6.68
N SER A 193 24.56 -4.09 6.73
CA SER A 193 25.31 -5.19 7.36
C SER A 193 26.70 -4.72 7.84
N GLY A 194 27.35 -5.53 8.65
CA GLY A 194 28.76 -5.30 9.04
C GLY A 194 28.99 -3.99 9.79
N GLY A 195 28.00 -3.46 10.51
CA GLY A 195 28.10 -2.24 11.32
C GLY A 195 27.67 -0.96 10.60
N THR A 196 27.28 -1.02 9.32
CA THR A 196 26.76 0.12 8.58
C THR A 196 25.28 -0.11 8.27
N TYR A 197 24.40 0.71 8.89
CA TYR A 197 22.95 0.56 8.80
C TYR A 197 22.29 1.86 8.36
N THR A 198 21.23 1.72 7.57
CA THR A 198 20.41 2.83 7.14
C THR A 198 18.94 2.53 7.38
N ALA A 199 18.19 3.48 7.95
CA ALA A 199 16.76 3.41 8.09
C ALA A 199 16.11 4.42 7.15
N THR A 200 15.30 3.92 6.21
CA THR A 200 14.58 4.76 5.24
C THR A 200 13.09 4.69 5.53
N ALA A 201 12.42 5.84 5.47
CA ALA A 201 10.97 5.93 5.66
C ALA A 201 10.25 6.25 4.36
N TYR A 202 9.13 5.59 4.14
CA TYR A 202 8.27 5.72 2.97
C TYR A 202 6.84 6.00 3.39
N GLU A 203 6.16 6.92 2.73
CA GLU A 203 4.71 7.05 2.85
C GLU A 203 4.04 5.97 1.98
N ASN A 204 3.15 5.19 2.58
CA ASN A 204 2.46 4.10 1.90
C ASN A 204 1.33 4.63 1.03
N GLY A 205 1.10 3.99 -0.10
CA GLY A 205 0.02 4.30 -1.02
C GLY A 205 -0.64 3.05 -1.58
N PHE A 206 -1.76 3.26 -2.28
CA PHE A 206 -2.44 2.24 -3.06
C PHE A 206 -2.33 2.59 -4.54
N PHE A 207 -2.07 1.59 -5.37
CA PHE A 207 -2.06 1.74 -6.81
C PHE A 207 -3.50 1.99 -7.30
N ARG A 208 -3.64 3.03 -8.13
CA ARG A 208 -4.91 3.35 -8.81
C ARG A 208 -4.67 3.26 -10.31
N THR A 209 -5.49 2.51 -10.99
CA THR A 209 -5.55 2.57 -12.47
C THR A 209 -6.06 3.96 -12.85
N GLN A 210 -5.27 4.66 -13.66
CA GLN A 210 -5.67 5.93 -14.28
C GLN A 210 -6.59 5.66 -15.45
#